data_6fd6eea3e1aa9b8eee8cf859cfff14e8
#
_entry.id   6fd6eea3e1aa9b8eee8cf859cfff14e8
#
_cell.length_a   1.000
_cell.length_b   1.000
_cell.length_c   1.000
_cell.angle_alpha   90.00
_cell.angle_beta   90.00
_cell.angle_gamma   90.00
#
_symmetry.space_group_name_H-M   'P 1'
#
loop_
_entity.id
_entity.type
_entity.pdbx_description
1 polymer ?
#
loop_
_entity_poly.entity_id
_entity_poly.type
_entity_poly.pdbx_seq_one_letter_code
_entity_poly.pdbx_strand_id
1 'polypeptide(L)'
;MLTKLKLSVILITVIITINFKQTGDDVMRSSKQRDAVLNVLKSSCDHPTADVIYERVKEIIPNISLGTVYRNLGQLHDEGIITVVESSDKKVHYEGNLEDHIHFLCKKCDVITDVFCKPETPSVFNEMGYEVEKQKTVYYGLCKACRNNI
;
A
#
# COMPACT_ATOMS: atom_id res chain seq x y z
N MET A 1 -36.24 -43.56 17.06
CA MET A 1 -34.90 -43.00 17.36
C MET A 1 -34.12 -42.52 16.11
N LEU A 2 -34.54 -42.84 14.89
CA LEU A 2 -33.84 -42.50 13.65
C LEU A 2 -34.15 -41.11 13.07
N THR A 3 -35.19 -40.42 13.53
CA THR A 3 -35.61 -39.10 12.97
C THR A 3 -34.82 -37.91 13.52
N LYS A 4 -34.35 -37.96 14.77
CA LYS A 4 -33.56 -36.88 15.38
C LYS A 4 -32.14 -36.78 14.80
N LEU A 5 -31.53 -37.90 14.39
CA LEU A 5 -30.19 -37.93 13.82
C LEU A 5 -30.13 -37.31 12.40
N LYS A 6 -31.16 -37.53 11.57
CA LYS A 6 -31.26 -36.97 10.22
C LYS A 6 -31.45 -35.46 10.22
N LEU A 7 -32.22 -34.91 11.17
CA LEU A 7 -32.41 -33.46 11.29
C LEU A 7 -31.13 -32.77 11.71
N SER A 8 -30.33 -33.36 12.60
CA SER A 8 -29.06 -32.81 13.06
C SER A 8 -28.03 -32.74 11.94
N VAL A 9 -27.92 -33.77 11.10
CA VAL A 9 -26.99 -33.81 9.96
C VAL A 9 -27.37 -32.77 8.90
N ILE A 10 -28.66 -32.63 8.59
CA ILE A 10 -29.15 -31.61 7.63
C ILE A 10 -28.86 -30.19 8.15
N LEU A 11 -29.10 -29.94 9.45
CA LEU A 11 -28.84 -28.63 10.06
C LEU A 11 -27.35 -28.28 10.03
N ILE A 12 -26.46 -29.22 10.33
CA ILE A 12 -25.01 -29.06 10.30
C ILE A 12 -24.55 -28.81 8.85
N THR A 13 -25.09 -29.58 7.89
CA THR A 13 -24.74 -29.40 6.48
C THR A 13 -25.17 -28.01 5.96
N VAL A 14 -26.35 -27.54 6.32
CA VAL A 14 -26.86 -26.21 5.95
C VAL A 14 -26.01 -25.10 6.58
N ILE A 15 -25.66 -25.23 7.87
CA ILE A 15 -24.80 -24.26 8.56
C ILE A 15 -23.39 -24.19 7.93
N ILE A 16 -22.80 -25.35 7.60
CA ILE A 16 -21.49 -25.41 6.92
C ILE A 16 -21.56 -24.77 5.52
N THR A 17 -22.63 -25.03 4.78
CA THR A 17 -22.82 -24.46 3.43
C THR A 17 -23.02 -22.94 3.46
N ILE A 18 -23.79 -22.44 4.45
CA ILE A 18 -23.99 -20.97 4.62
C ILE A 18 -22.69 -20.29 5.02
N ASN A 19 -21.94 -20.85 5.98
CA ASN A 19 -20.66 -20.28 6.42
C ASN A 19 -19.59 -20.33 5.31
N PHE A 20 -19.54 -21.40 4.51
CA PHE A 20 -18.61 -21.51 3.39
C PHE A 20 -18.93 -20.50 2.28
N LYS A 21 -20.22 -20.22 2.01
CA LYS A 21 -20.63 -19.24 1.01
C LYS A 21 -20.33 -17.80 1.45
N GLN A 22 -20.55 -17.46 2.73
CA GLN A 22 -20.21 -16.15 3.29
C GLN A 22 -18.70 -15.90 3.31
N THR A 23 -17.89 -16.89 3.69
CA THR A 23 -16.43 -16.76 3.68
C THR A 23 -15.87 -16.59 2.26
N GLY A 24 -16.44 -17.27 1.27
CA GLY A 24 -16.01 -17.14 -0.13
C GLY A 24 -16.30 -15.75 -0.73
N ASP A 25 -17.47 -15.21 -0.47
CA ASP A 25 -17.87 -13.88 -0.95
C ASP A 25 -17.07 -12.75 -0.25
N ASP A 26 -16.80 -12.89 1.04
CA ASP A 26 -16.02 -11.93 1.81
C ASP A 26 -14.52 -11.94 1.39
N VAL A 27 -13.95 -13.11 1.15
CA VAL A 27 -12.56 -13.25 0.64
C VAL A 27 -12.46 -12.66 -0.76
N MET A 28 -13.42 -12.93 -1.65
CA MET A 28 -13.41 -12.42 -3.00
C MET A 28 -13.61 -10.89 -3.03
N ARG A 29 -14.45 -10.35 -2.14
CA ARG A 29 -14.66 -8.92 -1.99
C ARG A 29 -13.42 -8.22 -1.45
N SER A 30 -12.76 -8.81 -0.44
CA SER A 30 -11.51 -8.30 0.11
C SER A 30 -10.41 -8.26 -0.94
N SER A 31 -10.27 -9.29 -1.79
CA SER A 31 -9.32 -9.34 -2.90
C SER A 31 -9.57 -8.21 -3.90
N LYS A 32 -10.81 -8.00 -4.35
CA LYS A 32 -11.17 -6.93 -5.29
C LYS A 32 -10.86 -5.53 -4.74
N GLN A 33 -11.13 -5.28 -3.46
CA GLN A 33 -10.83 -4.00 -2.82
C GLN A 33 -9.32 -3.77 -2.73
N ARG A 34 -8.56 -4.81 -2.39
CA ARG A 34 -7.11 -4.77 -2.33
C ARG A 34 -6.49 -4.52 -3.70
N ASP A 35 -6.97 -5.22 -4.73
CA ASP A 35 -6.50 -5.04 -6.10
C ASP A 35 -6.78 -3.62 -6.61
N ALA A 36 -7.95 -3.05 -6.30
CA ALA A 36 -8.26 -1.67 -6.65
C ALA A 36 -7.32 -0.66 -5.97
N VAL A 37 -7.05 -0.82 -4.66
CA VAL A 37 -6.10 0.01 -3.92
C VAL A 37 -4.70 -0.08 -4.54
N LEU A 38 -4.23 -1.29 -4.83
CA LEU A 38 -2.91 -1.52 -5.42
C LEU A 38 -2.81 -0.92 -6.84
N ASN A 39 -3.83 -1.10 -7.67
CA ASN A 39 -3.84 -0.58 -9.04
C ASN A 39 -3.84 0.94 -9.07
N VAL A 40 -4.64 1.59 -8.21
CA VAL A 40 -4.64 3.05 -8.06
C VAL A 40 -3.24 3.52 -7.66
N LEU A 41 -2.60 2.86 -6.70
CA LEU A 41 -1.27 3.26 -6.23
C LEU A 41 -0.19 3.05 -7.30
N LYS A 42 -0.20 1.91 -8.01
CA LYS A 42 0.75 1.63 -9.09
C LYS A 42 0.65 2.59 -10.28
N SER A 43 -0.54 3.14 -10.52
CA SER A 43 -0.77 4.16 -11.56
C SER A 43 -0.48 5.59 -11.09
N SER A 44 -0.15 5.79 -9.82
CA SER A 44 0.11 7.10 -9.21
C SER A 44 1.61 7.39 -9.21
N CYS A 45 1.99 8.55 -9.73
CA CYS A 45 3.38 9.05 -9.71
C CYS A 45 3.57 10.21 -8.71
N ASP A 46 2.54 10.50 -7.91
CA ASP A 46 2.48 11.66 -7.02
C ASP A 46 2.57 11.30 -5.53
N HIS A 47 2.94 10.07 -5.21
CA HIS A 47 3.07 9.57 -3.83
C HIS A 47 1.85 9.94 -2.98
N PRO A 48 0.65 9.43 -3.31
CA PRO A 48 -0.58 9.86 -2.65
C PRO A 48 -0.63 9.41 -1.19
N THR A 49 -1.30 10.20 -0.35
CA THR A 49 -1.68 9.79 1.00
C THR A 49 -2.86 8.81 0.95
N ALA A 50 -3.15 8.13 2.07
CA ALA A 50 -4.28 7.21 2.16
C ALA A 50 -5.63 7.88 1.82
N ASP A 51 -5.80 9.15 2.17
CA ASP A 51 -7.02 9.91 1.86
C ASP A 51 -7.17 10.14 0.35
N VAL A 52 -6.09 10.49 -0.34
CA VAL A 52 -6.08 10.67 -1.79
C VAL A 52 -6.35 9.33 -2.50
N ILE A 53 -5.73 8.24 -2.02
CA ILE A 53 -5.99 6.89 -2.54
C ILE A 53 -7.45 6.51 -2.33
N TYR A 54 -8.02 6.80 -1.16
CA TYR A 54 -9.42 6.54 -0.86
C TYR A 54 -10.36 7.23 -1.86
N GLU A 55 -10.17 8.52 -2.13
CA GLU A 55 -11.00 9.26 -3.10
C GLU A 55 -10.91 8.64 -4.51
N ARG A 56 -9.70 8.28 -4.96
CA ARG A 56 -9.50 7.61 -6.26
C ARG A 56 -10.13 6.22 -6.32
N VAL A 57 -9.97 5.41 -5.27
CA VAL A 57 -10.56 4.05 -5.21
C VAL A 57 -12.07 4.12 -5.11
N LYS A 58 -12.64 5.14 -4.48
CA LYS A 58 -14.08 5.35 -4.35
C LYS A 58 -14.77 5.57 -5.70
N GLU A 59 -14.08 6.12 -6.69
CA GLU A 59 -14.57 6.22 -8.07
C GLU A 59 -14.76 4.84 -8.72
N ILE A 60 -13.97 3.83 -8.30
CA ILE A 60 -14.01 2.45 -8.81
C ILE A 60 -14.95 1.60 -7.95
N ILE A 61 -14.91 1.77 -6.64
CA ILE A 61 -15.69 1.03 -5.64
C ILE A 61 -16.43 2.04 -4.74
N PRO A 62 -17.61 2.53 -5.12
CA PRO A 62 -18.30 3.61 -4.41
C PRO A 62 -18.59 3.36 -2.93
N ASN A 63 -18.75 2.09 -2.54
CA ASN A 63 -19.07 1.68 -1.17
C ASN A 63 -17.84 1.28 -0.34
N ILE A 64 -16.61 1.59 -0.79
CA ILE A 64 -15.41 1.35 0.01
C ILE A 64 -15.36 2.34 1.17
N SER A 65 -14.89 1.89 2.33
CA SER A 65 -14.63 2.77 3.48
C SER A 65 -13.16 3.17 3.55
N LEU A 66 -12.88 4.34 4.12
CA LEU A 66 -11.52 4.80 4.38
C LEU A 66 -10.74 3.80 5.24
N GLY A 67 -11.38 3.22 6.27
CA GLY A 67 -10.78 2.17 7.11
C GLY A 67 -10.40 0.92 6.33
N THR A 68 -11.16 0.57 5.26
CA THR A 68 -10.80 -0.53 4.38
C THR A 68 -9.54 -0.21 3.56
N VAL A 69 -9.40 1.04 3.08
CA VAL A 69 -8.21 1.49 2.35
C VAL A 69 -6.98 1.43 3.25
N TYR A 70 -7.04 1.98 4.47
CA TYR A 70 -5.93 1.90 5.43
C TYR A 70 -5.53 0.47 5.75
N ARG A 71 -6.49 -0.44 5.97
CA ARG A 71 -6.20 -1.86 6.23
C ARG A 71 -5.50 -2.52 5.05
N ASN A 72 -5.97 -2.27 3.82
CA ASN A 72 -5.35 -2.86 2.62
C ASN A 72 -3.94 -2.28 2.38
N LEU A 73 -3.73 -0.98 2.58
CA LEU A 73 -2.42 -0.35 2.49
C LEU A 73 -1.45 -0.93 3.54
N GLY A 74 -1.90 -1.14 4.78
CA GLY A 74 -1.10 -1.79 5.82
C GLY A 74 -0.69 -3.21 5.42
N GLN A 75 -1.62 -4.03 4.96
CA GLN A 75 -1.34 -5.39 4.50
C GLN A 75 -0.36 -5.42 3.31
N LEU A 76 -0.57 -4.55 2.31
CA LEU A 76 0.31 -4.45 1.14
C LEU A 76 1.73 -4.02 1.53
N HIS A 77 1.86 -3.12 2.50
CA HIS A 77 3.14 -2.67 3.04
C HIS A 77 3.84 -3.79 3.84
N ASP A 78 3.13 -4.48 4.72
CA ASP A 78 3.66 -5.59 5.54
C ASP A 78 4.15 -6.76 4.67
N GLU A 79 3.50 -6.97 3.53
CA GLU A 79 3.91 -7.96 2.52
C GLU A 79 5.03 -7.46 1.58
N GLY A 80 5.46 -6.21 1.72
CA GLY A 80 6.51 -5.62 0.89
C GLY A 80 6.10 -5.34 -0.57
N ILE A 81 4.78 -5.32 -0.87
CA ILE A 81 4.24 -5.06 -2.22
C ILE A 81 4.22 -3.56 -2.53
N ILE A 82 4.18 -2.73 -1.50
CA ILE A 82 4.28 -1.28 -1.57
C ILE A 82 5.26 -0.78 -0.52
N THR A 83 5.73 0.46 -0.66
CA THR A 83 6.56 1.12 0.35
C THR A 83 5.94 2.45 0.76
N VAL A 84 6.54 3.11 1.75
CA VAL A 84 6.11 4.42 2.23
C VAL A 84 7.27 5.41 2.12
N VAL A 85 6.95 6.67 1.84
CA VAL A 85 7.88 7.79 1.85
C VAL A 85 7.44 8.77 2.92
N GLU A 86 8.33 9.07 3.87
CA GLU A 86 8.07 10.09 4.87
C GLU A 86 8.28 11.47 4.26
N SER A 87 7.29 12.34 4.43
CA SER A 87 7.32 13.72 3.98
C SER A 87 7.52 14.70 5.13
N SER A 88 7.92 15.95 4.81
CA SER A 88 8.05 17.03 5.78
C SER A 88 6.71 17.47 6.38
N ASP A 89 5.60 17.19 5.71
CA ASP A 89 4.24 17.45 6.20
C ASP A 89 3.77 16.47 7.29
N LYS A 90 4.63 15.52 7.70
CA LYS A 90 4.36 14.44 8.67
C LYS A 90 3.26 13.47 8.26
N LYS A 91 2.86 13.47 6.99
CA LYS A 91 1.94 12.48 6.45
C LYS A 91 2.69 11.29 5.87
N VAL A 92 2.03 10.14 5.86
CA VAL A 92 2.53 8.95 5.20
C VAL A 92 2.11 9.01 3.73
N HIS A 93 3.09 9.00 2.85
CA HIS A 93 2.91 8.90 1.42
C HIS A 93 3.22 7.49 0.97
N TYR A 94 2.40 6.95 0.09
CA TYR A 94 2.52 5.56 -0.37
C TYR A 94 3.16 5.50 -1.75
N GLU A 95 3.96 4.47 -1.96
CA GLU A 95 4.72 4.21 -3.18
C GLU A 95 4.45 2.79 -3.67
N GLY A 96 3.98 2.67 -4.91
CA GLY A 96 3.72 1.38 -5.57
C GLY A 96 4.84 0.92 -6.50
N ASN A 97 5.82 1.78 -6.79
CA ASN A 97 7.01 1.41 -7.55
C ASN A 97 8.10 0.91 -6.60
N LEU A 98 8.58 -0.31 -6.84
CA LEU A 98 9.62 -0.94 -6.04
C LEU A 98 10.98 -0.99 -6.76
N GLU A 99 11.09 -0.42 -7.96
CA GLU A 99 12.37 -0.28 -8.65
C GLU A 99 13.30 0.64 -7.87
N ASP A 100 14.60 0.39 -7.94
CA ASP A 100 15.60 1.22 -7.26
C ASP A 100 15.58 2.66 -7.81
N HIS A 101 15.24 3.60 -6.97
CA HIS A 101 15.27 5.03 -7.26
C HIS A 101 15.53 5.85 -5.99
N ILE A 102 15.73 7.14 -6.17
CA ILE A 102 15.95 8.09 -5.09
C ILE A 102 14.75 9.03 -5.02
N HIS A 103 14.37 9.46 -3.82
CA HIS A 103 13.37 10.50 -3.63
C HIS A 103 14.01 11.85 -3.39
N PHE A 104 13.45 12.89 -3.99
CA PHE A 104 13.74 14.28 -3.65
C PHE A 104 12.50 14.93 -3.06
N LEU A 105 12.62 15.47 -1.83
CA LEU A 105 11.57 16.20 -1.14
C LEU A 105 11.85 17.69 -1.14
N CYS A 106 10.87 18.48 -1.60
CA CYS A 106 10.95 19.93 -1.54
C CYS A 106 10.48 20.43 -0.17
N LYS A 107 11.35 21.11 0.59
CA LYS A 107 11.03 21.66 1.91
C LYS A 107 10.04 22.84 1.90
N LYS A 108 9.69 23.39 0.73
CA LYS A 108 8.81 24.56 0.59
C LYS A 108 7.39 24.18 0.13
N CYS A 109 7.26 23.23 -0.78
CA CYS A 109 5.95 22.81 -1.31
C CYS A 109 5.63 21.32 -1.12
N ASP A 110 6.46 20.61 -0.37
CA ASP A 110 6.30 19.20 0.01
C ASP A 110 6.16 18.22 -1.17
N VAL A 111 6.47 18.67 -2.43
CA VAL A 111 6.45 17.77 -3.57
C VAL A 111 7.52 16.69 -3.40
N ILE A 112 7.12 15.45 -3.62
CA ILE A 112 8.00 14.29 -3.70
C ILE A 112 8.22 14.01 -5.18
N THR A 113 9.47 13.81 -5.58
CA THR A 113 9.84 13.53 -6.96
C THR A 113 10.76 12.33 -7.00
N ASP A 114 10.46 11.37 -7.88
CA ASP A 114 11.31 10.22 -8.15
C ASP A 114 12.45 10.62 -9.06
N VAL A 115 13.64 10.19 -8.68
CA VAL A 115 14.84 10.32 -9.49
C VAL A 115 15.34 8.90 -9.80
N PHE A 116 15.07 8.45 -11.03
CA PHE A 116 15.40 7.10 -11.47
C PHE A 116 16.89 6.97 -11.73
N CYS A 117 17.64 6.75 -10.67
CA CYS A 117 19.03 6.34 -10.71
C CYS A 117 19.28 5.33 -9.58
N LYS A 118 20.20 4.41 -9.81
CA LYS A 118 20.57 3.44 -8.77
C LYS A 118 21.36 4.17 -7.69
N PRO A 119 20.89 4.15 -6.42
CA PRO A 119 21.67 4.73 -5.34
C PRO A 119 22.92 3.87 -5.10
N GLU A 120 24.07 4.54 -4.95
CA GLU A 120 25.31 3.86 -4.65
C GLU A 120 25.36 3.48 -3.16
N THR A 121 25.67 2.23 -2.87
CA THR A 121 25.96 1.78 -1.50
C THR A 121 27.41 2.13 -1.17
N PRO A 122 27.68 2.93 -0.13
CA PRO A 122 29.04 3.28 0.24
C PRO A 122 29.90 2.04 0.54
N SER A 123 31.11 1.98 -0.02
CA SER A 123 32.05 0.84 0.16
C SER A 123 32.41 0.58 1.62
N VAL A 124 32.30 1.58 2.47
CA VAL A 124 32.56 1.49 3.91
C VAL A 124 31.76 0.37 4.60
N PHE A 125 30.57 0.05 4.12
CA PHE A 125 29.80 -1.07 4.71
C PHE A 125 30.50 -2.41 4.48
N ASN A 126 31.03 -2.64 3.27
CA ASN A 126 31.79 -3.85 2.96
C ASN A 126 33.09 -3.90 3.76
N GLU A 127 33.79 -2.77 3.93
CA GLU A 127 35.00 -2.66 4.73
C GLU A 127 34.75 -2.97 6.22
N MET A 128 33.56 -2.63 6.72
CA MET A 128 33.11 -2.95 8.07
C MET A 128 32.53 -4.37 8.21
N GLY A 129 32.45 -5.13 7.10
CA GLY A 129 31.90 -6.50 7.10
C GLY A 129 30.36 -6.56 7.16
N TYR A 130 29.66 -5.46 6.82
CA TYR A 130 28.21 -5.45 6.75
C TYR A 130 27.73 -5.83 5.36
N GLU A 131 26.64 -6.58 5.31
CA GLU A 131 25.86 -6.85 4.10
C GLU A 131 24.63 -5.92 4.07
N VAL A 132 24.49 -5.09 3.02
CA VAL A 132 23.36 -4.18 2.85
C VAL A 132 22.30 -4.87 2.00
N GLU A 133 21.20 -5.29 2.62
CA GLU A 133 20.09 -5.93 1.92
C GLU A 133 19.11 -4.94 1.27
N LYS A 134 18.95 -3.73 1.86
CA LYS A 134 18.02 -2.71 1.38
C LYS A 134 18.55 -1.31 1.65
N GLN A 135 18.37 -0.44 0.69
CA GLN A 135 18.73 0.98 0.79
C GLN A 135 17.51 1.84 0.44
N LYS A 136 17.35 2.94 1.18
CA LYS A 136 16.39 4.00 0.86
C LYS A 136 17.11 5.34 0.93
N THR A 137 17.10 6.08 -0.17
CA THR A 137 17.80 7.37 -0.26
C THR A 137 16.81 8.48 -0.50
N VAL A 138 16.85 9.51 0.36
CA VAL A 138 15.97 10.67 0.28
C VAL A 138 16.82 11.94 0.36
N TYR A 139 16.66 12.84 -0.62
CA TYR A 139 17.29 14.16 -0.62
C TYR A 139 16.27 15.25 -0.32
N TYR A 140 16.67 16.21 0.50
CA TYR A 140 15.84 17.34 0.91
C TYR A 140 16.40 18.64 0.37
N GLY A 141 15.54 19.49 -0.22
CA GLY A 141 15.99 20.75 -0.78
C GLY A 141 14.84 21.62 -1.28
N LEU A 142 15.09 22.46 -2.26
CA LEU A 142 14.08 23.25 -2.97
C LEU A 142 13.95 22.72 -4.40
N CYS A 143 12.74 22.43 -4.85
CA CYS A 143 12.48 22.09 -6.25
C CYS A 143 12.74 23.30 -7.16
N LYS A 144 12.85 23.07 -8.47
CA LYS A 144 13.12 24.12 -9.45
C LYS A 144 12.16 25.30 -9.35
N ALA A 145 10.86 25.04 -9.20
CA ALA A 145 9.86 26.08 -9.07
C ALA A 145 10.04 26.92 -7.80
N CYS A 146 10.26 26.25 -6.65
CA CYS A 146 10.44 26.94 -5.37
C CYS A 146 11.76 27.70 -5.27
N ARG A 147 12.83 27.22 -5.94
CA ARG A 147 14.13 27.90 -5.98
C ARG A 147 14.09 29.18 -6.80
N ASN A 148 13.30 29.21 -7.87
CA ASN A 148 13.19 30.38 -8.73
C ASN A 148 12.24 31.46 -8.19
N ASN A 149 11.48 31.16 -7.14
CA ASN A 149 10.53 32.07 -6.48
C ASN A 149 11.03 32.53 -5.10
N ILE A 150 12.35 32.67 -4.94
CA ILE A 150 13.00 33.28 -3.75
C ILE A 150 13.33 34.72 -4.04
#